data_4faf8f6d1cf0ab2ec80edb4c33268677
#
_entry.id   4faf8f6d1cf0ab2ec80edb4c33268677
#
_cell.length_a   1.000
_cell.length_b   1.000
_cell.length_c   1.000
_cell.angle_alpha   90.00
_cell.angle_beta   90.00
_cell.angle_gamma   90.00
#
_symmetry.space_group_name_H-M   'P 1'
#
loop_
_entity.id
_entity.type
_entity.pdbx_description
1 polymer ?
#
loop_
_entity_poly.entity_id
_entity_poly.type
_entity_poly.pdbx_seq_one_letter_code
_entity_poly.pdbx_strand_id
1 'polypeptide(L)'
;MNIFYLDNDPIKSAELHCDKHVVKMIIEYAQLMSTAHRVLDGELYEDRTANNRRIKRWRLSDSNMENVLYKASHINHPSNIWIRSSDSHYQFVYDMFVALCNEYTHRYGRVHLTEEKLKDILQHLPNNIASTDFVDPPQAMPDDVKTSDAVDAYQNYYRVYKKDFAKWTDRETPAFMKNISGKDNLSKYMDEELYV
;
A
#
# COMPACT_ATOMS: atom_id res chain seq x y z
N MET A 1 4.55 -3.54 -4.59
CA MET A 1 3.96 -2.35 -3.92
C MET A 1 2.62 -2.06 -4.56
N ASN A 2 1.52 -2.16 -3.83
CA ASN A 2 0.16 -2.01 -4.38
C ASN A 2 -0.71 -1.27 -3.35
N ILE A 3 -1.87 -0.76 -3.77
CA ILE A 3 -2.90 -0.25 -2.86
C ILE A 3 -4.11 -1.16 -3.06
N PHE A 4 -4.38 -2.03 -2.10
CA PHE A 4 -5.54 -2.93 -2.18
C PHE A 4 -6.81 -2.17 -1.82
N TYR A 5 -7.49 -1.65 -2.84
CA TYR A 5 -8.69 -0.85 -2.76
C TYR A 5 -9.93 -1.76 -2.73
N LEU A 6 -10.21 -2.35 -1.57
CA LEU A 6 -11.25 -3.38 -1.41
C LEU A 6 -12.63 -2.79 -1.07
N ASP A 7 -12.68 -1.50 -0.70
CA ASP A 7 -13.89 -0.71 -0.45
C ASP A 7 -13.53 0.78 -0.65
N ASN A 8 -14.50 1.60 -0.99
CA ASN A 8 -14.35 3.06 -1.10
C ASN A 8 -14.07 3.74 0.26
N ASP A 9 -14.50 3.10 1.35
CA ASP A 9 -14.19 3.52 2.72
C ASP A 9 -12.85 2.92 3.15
N PRO A 10 -11.84 3.72 3.49
CA PRO A 10 -10.51 3.23 3.85
C PRO A 10 -10.52 2.32 5.09
N ILE A 11 -11.44 2.54 6.04
CA ILE A 11 -11.57 1.70 7.23
C ILE A 11 -12.10 0.32 6.86
N LYS A 12 -13.17 0.26 6.07
CA LYS A 12 -13.71 -1.00 5.57
C LYS A 12 -12.71 -1.72 4.67
N SER A 13 -12.03 -0.97 3.79
CA SER A 13 -10.98 -1.55 2.95
C SER A 13 -9.89 -2.22 3.80
N ALA A 14 -9.47 -1.61 4.91
CA ALA A 14 -8.51 -2.19 5.84
C ALA A 14 -9.03 -3.47 6.51
N GLU A 15 -10.28 -3.50 6.98
CA GLU A 15 -10.90 -4.69 7.59
C GLU A 15 -11.00 -5.86 6.60
N LEU A 16 -11.18 -5.58 5.32
CA LEU A 16 -11.26 -6.57 4.24
C LEU A 16 -9.90 -7.18 3.86
N HIS A 17 -8.78 -6.61 4.29
CA HIS A 17 -7.45 -7.17 4.03
C HIS A 17 -7.29 -8.53 4.72
N CYS A 18 -6.74 -9.51 4.00
CA CYS A 18 -6.38 -10.79 4.60
C CYS A 18 -5.18 -10.65 5.55
N ASP A 19 -4.97 -11.61 6.45
CA ASP A 19 -3.96 -11.57 7.51
C ASP A 19 -2.55 -11.20 7.02
N LYS A 20 -2.10 -11.83 5.93
CA LYS A 20 -0.79 -11.52 5.34
C LYS A 20 -0.71 -10.07 4.87
N HIS A 21 -1.79 -9.55 4.31
CA HIS A 21 -1.82 -8.16 3.84
C HIS A 21 -1.94 -7.16 4.99
N VAL A 22 -2.66 -7.46 6.07
CA VAL A 22 -2.66 -6.59 7.25
C VAL A 22 -1.23 -6.33 7.74
N VAL A 23 -0.42 -7.37 7.87
CA VAL A 23 0.98 -7.21 8.31
C VAL A 23 1.84 -6.48 7.27
N LYS A 24 1.76 -6.91 6.01
CA LYS A 24 2.64 -6.43 4.93
C LYS A 24 2.32 -5.01 4.51
N MET A 25 1.03 -4.68 4.36
CA MET A 25 0.62 -3.40 3.77
C MET A 25 0.81 -2.21 4.69
N ILE A 26 0.88 -2.39 6.01
CA ILE A 26 1.32 -1.35 6.93
C ILE A 26 2.71 -0.81 6.52
N ILE A 27 3.65 -1.71 6.20
CA ILE A 27 4.98 -1.32 5.77
C ILE A 27 4.94 -0.67 4.38
N GLU A 28 4.20 -1.27 3.44
CA GLU A 28 4.14 -0.76 2.05
C GLU A 28 3.47 0.61 1.95
N TYR A 29 2.40 0.84 2.70
CA TYR A 29 1.73 2.16 2.73
C TYR A 29 2.62 3.22 3.37
N ALA A 30 3.32 2.87 4.45
CA ALA A 30 4.31 3.77 5.03
C ALA A 30 5.48 4.06 4.05
N GLN A 31 5.89 3.10 3.24
CA GLN A 31 6.91 3.29 2.18
C GLN A 31 6.39 4.19 1.05
N LEU A 32 5.13 4.05 0.63
CA LEU A 32 4.50 4.91 -0.37
C LEU A 32 4.46 6.36 0.13
N MET A 33 3.97 6.59 1.34
CA MET A 33 3.88 7.92 1.94
C MET A 33 5.27 8.53 2.20
N SER A 34 6.23 7.76 2.72
CA SER A 34 7.62 8.22 2.88
C SER A 34 8.25 8.61 1.53
N THR A 35 7.94 7.85 0.48
CA THR A 35 8.41 8.16 -0.88
C THR A 35 7.77 9.44 -1.41
N ALA A 36 6.49 9.70 -1.11
CA ALA A 36 5.81 10.94 -1.48
C ALA A 36 6.51 12.15 -0.85
N HIS A 37 6.77 12.14 0.47
CA HIS A 37 7.52 13.19 1.15
C HIS A 37 8.89 13.44 0.50
N ARG A 38 9.65 12.37 0.29
CA ARG A 38 11.00 12.49 -0.26
C ARG A 38 11.01 13.04 -1.67
N VAL A 39 10.12 12.56 -2.53
CA VAL A 39 10.11 12.98 -3.95
C VAL A 39 9.58 14.40 -4.12
N LEU A 40 8.60 14.81 -3.29
CA LEU A 40 7.98 16.14 -3.41
C LEU A 40 8.78 17.23 -2.69
N ASP A 41 9.32 16.93 -1.50
CA ASP A 41 9.93 17.93 -0.61
C ASP A 41 11.45 17.78 -0.50
N GLY A 42 12.02 16.68 -1.00
CA GLY A 42 13.44 16.39 -0.85
C GLY A 42 14.30 16.88 -2.02
N GLU A 43 15.55 17.13 -1.71
CA GLU A 43 16.59 17.45 -2.71
C GLU A 43 17.11 16.15 -3.34
N LEU A 44 17.03 16.07 -4.68
CA LEU A 44 17.54 14.92 -5.46
C LEU A 44 19.07 14.89 -5.44
N TYR A 45 19.65 13.74 -5.12
CA TYR A 45 21.08 13.48 -5.27
C TYR A 45 21.35 12.08 -5.82
N GLU A 46 22.54 11.88 -6.38
CA GLU A 46 23.02 10.58 -6.80
C GLU A 46 23.76 9.89 -5.66
N ASP A 47 23.50 8.62 -5.44
CA ASP A 47 24.10 7.76 -4.45
C ASP A 47 24.51 6.43 -5.09
N ARG A 48 25.16 5.56 -4.34
CA ARG A 48 25.50 4.21 -4.77
C ARG A 48 24.94 3.16 -3.82
N THR A 49 24.41 2.10 -4.38
CA THR A 49 24.00 0.90 -3.63
C THR A 49 25.24 0.17 -3.09
N ALA A 50 25.04 -0.78 -2.17
CA ALA A 50 26.12 -1.66 -1.69
C ALA A 50 26.85 -2.39 -2.83
N ASN A 51 26.18 -2.67 -3.94
CA ASN A 51 26.75 -3.27 -5.15
C ASN A 51 27.30 -2.24 -6.15
N ASN A 52 27.59 -1.02 -5.68
CA ASN A 52 28.17 0.08 -6.46
C ASN A 52 27.33 0.56 -7.67
N ARG A 53 26.04 0.25 -7.75
CA ARG A 53 25.13 0.76 -8.78
C ARG A 53 24.68 2.17 -8.44
N ARG A 54 24.61 3.06 -9.43
CA ARG A 54 24.04 4.40 -9.27
C ARG A 54 22.57 4.29 -8.91
N ILE A 55 22.14 5.10 -7.92
CA ILE A 55 20.75 5.21 -7.50
C ILE A 55 20.40 6.66 -7.19
N LYS A 56 19.21 7.09 -7.57
CA LYS A 56 18.66 8.39 -7.18
C LYS A 56 18.12 8.31 -5.76
N ARG A 57 18.46 9.31 -4.96
CA ARG A 57 17.98 9.49 -3.59
C ARG A 57 17.45 10.91 -3.40
N TRP A 58 16.65 11.10 -2.39
CA TRP A 58 16.10 12.40 -2.01
C TRP A 58 16.39 12.61 -0.53
N ARG A 59 16.99 13.75 -0.21
CA ARG A 59 17.31 14.16 1.15
C ARG A 59 16.33 15.22 1.59
N LEU A 60 15.69 15.01 2.74
CA LEU A 60 14.82 15.99 3.37
C LEU A 60 15.65 16.98 4.19
N SER A 61 15.24 18.26 4.19
CA SER A 61 15.87 19.30 5.00
C SER A 61 15.57 19.15 6.50
N ASP A 62 14.40 18.64 6.83
CA ASP A 62 14.05 18.29 8.21
C ASP A 62 14.82 17.05 8.66
N SER A 63 15.67 17.21 9.68
CA SER A 63 16.54 16.13 10.17
C SER A 63 15.77 14.99 10.84
N ASN A 64 14.63 15.27 11.48
CA ASN A 64 13.79 14.24 12.10
C ASN A 64 13.16 13.38 11.01
N MET A 65 12.52 14.01 10.03
CA MET A 65 11.92 13.29 8.89
C MET A 65 12.97 12.53 8.07
N GLU A 66 14.16 13.12 7.85
CA GLU A 66 15.26 12.47 7.11
C GLU A 66 15.70 11.15 7.78
N ASN A 67 15.77 11.14 9.12
CA ASN A 67 16.25 9.98 9.88
C ASN A 67 15.18 8.90 10.07
N VAL A 68 13.89 9.26 10.06
CA VAL A 68 12.79 8.36 10.44
C VAL A 68 12.06 7.80 9.22
N LEU A 69 11.80 8.63 8.19
CA LEU A 69 11.09 8.19 6.99
C LEU A 69 11.91 7.18 6.17
N TYR A 70 11.23 6.19 5.63
CA TYR A 70 11.85 5.22 4.72
C TYR A 70 12.49 5.91 3.51
N LYS A 71 13.52 5.30 2.97
CA LYS A 71 14.14 5.77 1.71
C LYS A 71 13.14 5.64 0.56
N ALA A 72 13.18 6.61 -0.37
CA ALA A 72 12.35 6.54 -1.56
C ALA A 72 12.62 5.26 -2.36
N SER A 73 11.56 4.57 -2.72
CA SER A 73 11.62 3.32 -3.48
C SER A 73 10.50 3.24 -4.52
N HIS A 74 10.72 2.49 -5.61
CA HIS A 74 9.72 2.24 -6.65
C HIS A 74 9.01 3.52 -7.15
N ILE A 75 9.74 4.60 -7.32
CA ILE A 75 9.21 5.96 -7.60
C ILE A 75 8.34 6.03 -8.87
N ASN A 76 8.57 5.12 -9.81
CA ASN A 76 7.81 5.04 -11.07
C ASN A 76 6.66 4.05 -11.03
N HIS A 77 6.45 3.35 -9.90
CA HIS A 77 5.31 2.45 -9.76
C HIS A 77 3.99 3.26 -9.80
N PRO A 78 2.94 2.78 -10.51
CA PRO A 78 1.67 3.51 -10.62
C PRO A 78 1.09 3.97 -9.28
N SER A 79 1.08 3.12 -8.26
CA SER A 79 0.60 3.48 -6.92
C SER A 79 1.43 4.58 -6.28
N ASN A 80 2.76 4.62 -6.53
CA ASN A 80 3.62 5.69 -6.02
C ASN A 80 3.38 7.03 -6.75
N ILE A 81 3.12 6.98 -8.06
CA ILE A 81 2.77 8.17 -8.82
C ILE A 81 1.42 8.71 -8.34
N TRP A 82 0.44 7.82 -8.15
CA TRP A 82 -0.91 8.16 -7.74
C TRP A 82 -0.95 8.81 -6.34
N ILE A 83 -0.31 8.20 -5.33
CA ILE A 83 -0.37 8.72 -3.95
C ILE A 83 0.21 10.13 -3.82
N ARG A 84 1.25 10.48 -4.59
CA ARG A 84 1.89 11.81 -4.54
C ARG A 84 1.29 12.82 -5.49
N SER A 85 0.28 12.46 -6.27
CA SER A 85 -0.37 13.36 -7.22
C SER A 85 -1.47 14.21 -6.60
N SER A 86 -1.98 13.83 -5.41
CA SER A 86 -3.02 14.58 -4.71
C SER A 86 -2.97 14.39 -3.19
N ASP A 87 -3.29 15.45 -2.47
CA ASP A 87 -3.51 15.43 -1.02
C ASP A 87 -4.64 14.46 -0.63
N SER A 88 -5.73 14.42 -1.42
CA SER A 88 -6.84 13.49 -1.21
C SER A 88 -6.43 12.02 -1.33
N HIS A 89 -5.52 11.71 -2.26
CA HIS A 89 -4.97 10.36 -2.42
C HIS A 89 -4.07 9.98 -1.24
N TYR A 90 -3.20 10.90 -0.84
CA TYR A 90 -2.33 10.70 0.32
C TYR A 90 -3.15 10.48 1.59
N GLN A 91 -4.17 11.32 1.82
CA GLN A 91 -5.04 11.21 2.98
C GLN A 91 -5.78 9.87 3.01
N PHE A 92 -6.32 9.42 1.88
CA PHE A 92 -6.96 8.10 1.78
C PHE A 92 -6.01 6.96 2.21
N VAL A 93 -4.76 6.98 1.73
CA VAL A 93 -3.77 5.95 2.10
C VAL A 93 -3.38 6.07 3.56
N TYR A 94 -3.27 7.28 4.10
CA TYR A 94 -2.99 7.48 5.52
C TYR A 94 -4.13 6.92 6.40
N ASP A 95 -5.38 7.21 6.08
CA ASP A 95 -6.54 6.71 6.82
C ASP A 95 -6.60 5.17 6.77
N MET A 96 -6.34 4.58 5.62
CA MET A 96 -6.25 3.13 5.47
C MET A 96 -5.04 2.54 6.21
N PHE A 97 -3.90 3.22 6.24
CA PHE A 97 -2.73 2.81 7.03
C PHE A 97 -3.05 2.79 8.52
N VAL A 98 -3.69 3.83 9.05
CA VAL A 98 -4.11 3.89 10.46
C VAL A 98 -5.13 2.79 10.78
N ALA A 99 -6.10 2.57 9.89
CA ALA A 99 -7.08 1.50 10.04
C ALA A 99 -6.43 0.10 10.02
N LEU A 100 -5.42 -0.12 9.17
CA LEU A 100 -4.65 -1.37 9.16
C LEU A 100 -3.82 -1.56 10.44
N CYS A 101 -3.27 -0.50 11.01
CA CYS A 101 -2.58 -0.55 12.30
C CYS A 101 -3.53 -1.00 13.42
N ASN A 102 -4.75 -0.44 13.44
CA ASN A 102 -5.80 -0.84 14.37
C ASN A 102 -6.23 -2.30 14.13
N GLU A 103 -6.36 -2.70 12.87
CA GLU A 103 -6.69 -4.07 12.48
C GLU A 103 -5.59 -5.06 12.90
N TYR A 104 -4.32 -4.68 12.77
CA TYR A 104 -3.19 -5.46 13.26
C TYR A 104 -3.26 -5.66 14.77
N THR A 105 -3.53 -4.60 15.53
CA THR A 105 -3.69 -4.67 16.99
C THR A 105 -4.88 -5.53 17.37
N HIS A 106 -6.01 -5.40 16.65
CA HIS A 106 -7.21 -6.22 16.87
C HIS A 106 -6.91 -7.72 16.68
N ARG A 107 -6.24 -8.10 15.58
CA ARG A 107 -5.98 -9.52 15.25
C ARG A 107 -4.85 -10.16 16.06
N TYR A 108 -3.83 -9.36 16.44
CA TYR A 108 -2.58 -9.90 17.02
C TYR A 108 -2.27 -9.43 18.43
N GLY A 109 -3.08 -8.53 19.01
CA GLY A 109 -2.93 -8.06 20.39
C GLY A 109 -1.67 -7.26 20.66
N ARG A 110 -1.06 -6.65 19.62
CA ARG A 110 0.19 -5.87 19.73
C ARG A 110 0.24 -4.76 18.69
N VAL A 111 1.00 -3.70 18.99
CA VAL A 111 1.22 -2.57 18.09
C VAL A 111 2.29 -2.93 17.05
N HIS A 112 2.09 -2.50 15.80
CA HIS A 112 3.06 -2.71 14.73
C HIS A 112 4.20 -1.68 14.83
N LEU A 113 5.46 -2.12 14.73
CA LEU A 113 6.63 -1.23 14.87
C LEU A 113 6.64 -0.05 13.88
N THR A 114 6.10 -0.24 12.68
CA THR A 114 5.98 0.86 11.70
C THR A 114 4.97 1.91 12.17
N GLU A 115 3.89 1.51 12.86
CA GLU A 115 2.94 2.43 13.48
C GLU A 115 3.64 3.31 14.51
N GLU A 116 4.32 2.69 15.48
CA GLU A 116 5.04 3.42 16.54
C GLU A 116 6.03 4.45 15.98
N LYS A 117 6.68 4.13 14.87
CA LYS A 117 7.73 4.98 14.29
C LYS A 117 7.21 6.08 13.37
N LEU A 118 6.13 5.82 12.63
CA LEU A 118 5.81 6.62 11.46
C LEU A 118 4.42 7.26 11.50
N LYS A 119 3.49 6.77 12.33
CA LYS A 119 2.10 7.24 12.32
C LYS A 119 1.98 8.76 12.47
N ASP A 120 2.64 9.33 13.47
CA ASP A 120 2.54 10.76 13.77
C ASP A 120 3.19 11.62 12.69
N ILE A 121 4.31 11.17 12.12
CA ILE A 121 5.01 11.89 11.04
C ILE A 121 4.21 11.86 9.75
N LEU A 122 3.69 10.68 9.38
CA LEU A 122 2.95 10.48 8.15
C LEU A 122 1.55 11.11 8.15
N GLN A 123 1.05 11.55 9.31
CA GLN A 123 -0.18 12.34 9.41
C GLN A 123 -0.08 13.67 8.66
N HIS A 124 1.11 14.20 8.53
CA HIS A 124 1.34 15.45 7.83
C HIS A 124 1.49 15.21 6.33
N LEU A 125 0.87 16.06 5.54
CA LEU A 125 1.02 16.04 4.08
C LEU A 125 2.41 16.54 3.65
N PRO A 126 2.96 16.06 2.54
CA PRO A 126 4.10 16.73 1.91
C PRO A 126 3.76 18.19 1.57
N ASN A 127 4.71 19.11 1.76
CA ASN A 127 4.48 20.55 1.52
C ASN A 127 4.15 20.88 0.07
N ASN A 128 4.73 20.13 -0.87
CA ASN A 128 4.59 20.37 -2.31
C ASN A 128 3.59 19.44 -2.99
N ILE A 129 2.69 18.81 -2.22
CA ILE A 129 1.63 17.99 -2.79
C ILE A 129 0.53 18.88 -3.39
N ALA A 130 0.00 18.49 -4.55
CA ALA A 130 -1.11 19.21 -5.17
C ALA A 130 -2.42 18.90 -4.45
N SER A 131 -3.34 19.87 -4.39
CA SER A 131 -4.70 19.66 -3.92
C SER A 131 -5.64 19.46 -5.11
N THR A 132 -6.14 18.25 -5.27
CA THR A 132 -7.06 17.87 -6.35
C THR A 132 -8.12 16.89 -5.85
N ASP A 133 -9.17 16.72 -6.64
CA ASP A 133 -10.22 15.73 -6.34
C ASP A 133 -9.65 14.31 -6.31
N PHE A 134 -10.28 13.47 -5.48
CA PHE A 134 -9.95 12.06 -5.39
C PHE A 134 -10.34 11.33 -6.68
N VAL A 135 -9.42 10.50 -7.16
CA VAL A 135 -9.70 9.50 -8.20
C VAL A 135 -9.23 8.13 -7.72
N ASP A 136 -9.88 7.07 -8.19
CA ASP A 136 -9.55 5.71 -7.76
C ASP A 136 -8.07 5.35 -8.00
N PRO A 137 -7.47 4.53 -7.13
CA PRO A 137 -6.10 4.07 -7.34
C PRO A 137 -5.97 3.22 -8.61
N PRO A 138 -4.78 3.25 -9.23
CA PRO A 138 -4.52 2.47 -10.44
C PRO A 138 -4.65 0.97 -10.16
N GLN A 139 -5.23 0.25 -11.09
CA GLN A 139 -5.36 -1.21 -11.04
C GLN A 139 -4.02 -1.87 -11.41
N ALA A 140 -3.07 -1.87 -10.45
CA ALA A 140 -1.76 -2.47 -10.61
C ALA A 140 -1.81 -3.99 -10.39
N MET A 141 -2.42 -4.70 -11.32
CA MET A 141 -2.68 -6.14 -11.27
C MET A 141 -2.73 -6.72 -12.69
N PRO A 142 -2.75 -8.07 -12.88
CA PRO A 142 -2.95 -8.70 -14.17
C PRO A 142 -4.27 -8.28 -14.85
N ASP A 143 -4.27 -8.22 -16.18
CA ASP A 143 -5.39 -7.69 -16.96
C ASP A 143 -6.65 -8.54 -16.86
N ASP A 144 -6.54 -9.83 -16.61
CA ASP A 144 -7.65 -10.78 -16.48
C ASP A 144 -8.60 -10.52 -15.29
N VAL A 145 -8.17 -9.72 -14.32
CA VAL A 145 -8.98 -9.35 -13.14
C VAL A 145 -9.40 -7.88 -13.12
N LYS A 146 -8.93 -7.08 -14.09
CA LYS A 146 -9.30 -5.67 -14.20
C LYS A 146 -10.75 -5.50 -14.66
N THR A 147 -11.40 -4.46 -14.14
CA THR A 147 -12.76 -4.07 -14.51
C THR A 147 -12.86 -2.56 -14.62
N SER A 148 -14.03 -2.04 -14.99
CA SER A 148 -14.30 -0.60 -14.99
C SER A 148 -14.38 0.00 -13.58
N ASP A 149 -14.64 -0.81 -12.56
CA ASP A 149 -14.70 -0.43 -11.15
C ASP A 149 -13.44 -0.93 -10.43
N ALA A 150 -12.75 -0.02 -9.74
CA ALA A 150 -11.48 -0.36 -9.08
C ALA A 150 -11.68 -1.29 -7.88
N VAL A 151 -12.77 -1.13 -7.11
CA VAL A 151 -13.09 -2.02 -5.98
C VAL A 151 -13.34 -3.43 -6.47
N ASP A 152 -14.17 -3.58 -7.51
CA ASP A 152 -14.45 -4.89 -8.10
C ASP A 152 -13.18 -5.55 -8.64
N ALA A 153 -12.29 -4.79 -9.28
CA ALA A 153 -11.01 -5.29 -9.79
C ALA A 153 -10.13 -5.82 -8.65
N TYR A 154 -9.97 -5.07 -7.55
CA TYR A 154 -9.18 -5.52 -6.41
C TYR A 154 -9.81 -6.71 -5.67
N GLN A 155 -11.14 -6.78 -5.57
CA GLN A 155 -11.85 -7.94 -5.05
C GLN A 155 -11.67 -9.16 -5.96
N ASN A 156 -11.72 -9.00 -7.31
CA ASN A 156 -11.38 -10.05 -8.27
C ASN A 156 -9.94 -10.54 -8.09
N TYR A 157 -9.00 -9.60 -7.93
CA TYR A 157 -7.61 -9.93 -7.70
C TYR A 157 -7.42 -10.78 -6.44
N TYR A 158 -8.17 -10.50 -5.37
CA TYR A 158 -8.19 -11.35 -4.18
C TYR A 158 -8.75 -12.75 -4.48
N ARG A 159 -9.90 -12.83 -5.16
CA ARG A 159 -10.54 -14.12 -5.51
C ARG A 159 -9.64 -15.03 -6.34
N VAL A 160 -8.94 -14.47 -7.30
CA VAL A 160 -8.13 -15.25 -8.25
C VAL A 160 -6.73 -15.53 -7.70
N TYR A 161 -6.04 -14.52 -7.23
CA TYR A 161 -4.60 -14.61 -6.95
C TYR A 161 -4.23 -14.69 -5.47
N LYS A 162 -5.15 -14.45 -4.55
CA LYS A 162 -4.86 -14.43 -3.11
C LYS A 162 -5.63 -15.51 -2.33
N LYS A 163 -6.60 -16.19 -2.94
CA LYS A 163 -7.48 -17.18 -2.29
C LYS A 163 -6.74 -18.27 -1.53
N ASP A 164 -5.61 -18.75 -2.06
CA ASP A 164 -4.91 -19.92 -1.50
C ASP A 164 -4.27 -19.64 -0.14
N PHE A 165 -3.96 -18.38 0.15
CA PHE A 165 -3.38 -17.99 1.44
C PHE A 165 -4.23 -17.02 2.26
N ALA A 166 -5.31 -16.50 1.67
CA ALA A 166 -6.13 -15.48 2.32
C ALA A 166 -6.90 -16.07 3.50
N LYS A 167 -6.66 -15.51 4.68
CA LYS A 167 -7.33 -15.84 5.95
C LYS A 167 -7.67 -14.54 6.67
N TRP A 168 -8.66 -14.58 7.53
CA TRP A 168 -9.14 -13.44 8.31
C TRP A 168 -9.30 -13.85 9.77
N THR A 169 -8.22 -13.71 10.57
CA THR A 169 -8.24 -13.97 12.01
C THR A 169 -9.14 -12.95 12.71
N ASP A 170 -10.05 -13.44 13.58
CA ASP A 170 -11.01 -12.64 14.34
C ASP A 170 -11.90 -11.70 13.48
N ARG A 171 -12.08 -12.06 12.21
CA ARG A 171 -12.98 -11.42 11.25
C ARG A 171 -13.72 -12.46 10.41
N GLU A 172 -14.91 -12.12 9.96
CA GLU A 172 -15.60 -12.93 8.97
C GLU A 172 -14.89 -12.88 7.62
N THR A 173 -14.91 -14.00 6.91
CA THR A 173 -14.47 -14.01 5.51
C THR A 173 -15.34 -13.07 4.69
N PRO A 174 -14.77 -12.11 3.95
CA PRO A 174 -15.53 -11.14 3.17
C PRO A 174 -16.50 -11.79 2.19
N ALA A 175 -17.66 -11.14 1.97
CA ALA A 175 -18.71 -11.66 1.10
C ALA A 175 -18.21 -11.95 -0.33
N PHE A 176 -17.33 -11.09 -0.87
CA PHE A 176 -16.76 -11.29 -2.20
C PHE A 176 -15.89 -12.55 -2.30
N MET A 177 -15.40 -13.11 -1.19
CA MET A 177 -14.66 -14.37 -1.16
C MET A 177 -15.57 -15.61 -1.03
N LYS A 178 -16.82 -15.45 -0.56
CA LYS A 178 -17.74 -16.57 -0.30
C LYS A 178 -18.33 -17.21 -1.57
N ASN A 179 -18.30 -16.52 -2.71
CA ASN A 179 -18.93 -16.96 -3.97
C ASN A 179 -17.97 -17.66 -4.96
N ILE A 180 -16.90 -18.27 -4.46
CA ILE A 180 -15.99 -19.07 -5.30
C ILE A 180 -16.58 -20.49 -5.44
N SER A 181 -17.68 -20.64 -6.20
CA SER A 181 -18.14 -21.95 -6.64
C SER A 181 -17.25 -22.44 -7.78
N GLY A 182 -16.55 -23.53 -7.50
CA GLY A 182 -15.52 -24.13 -8.34
C GLY A 182 -15.80 -24.20 -9.83
N LYS A 183 -15.02 -23.44 -10.59
CA LYS A 183 -14.66 -23.70 -12.00
C LYS A 183 -13.51 -22.82 -12.52
N ASP A 184 -12.63 -22.29 -11.70
CA ASP A 184 -11.45 -21.58 -12.21
C ASP A 184 -10.16 -22.27 -11.72
N ASN A 185 -9.77 -23.34 -12.45
CA ASN A 185 -8.44 -23.91 -12.39
C ASN A 185 -7.46 -22.96 -13.08
N LEU A 186 -6.92 -22.00 -12.38
CA LEU A 186 -5.79 -21.17 -12.77
C LEU A 186 -4.64 -21.31 -11.78
N SER A 187 -4.22 -22.56 -11.51
CA SER A 187 -3.02 -22.85 -10.69
C SER A 187 -1.70 -22.62 -11.45
N LYS A 188 -1.66 -21.73 -12.42
CA LYS A 188 -0.53 -21.68 -13.39
C LYS A 188 0.45 -20.50 -13.19
N TYR A 189 0.27 -19.65 -12.18
CA TYR A 189 1.12 -18.45 -12.01
C TYR A 189 1.58 -18.24 -10.57
N MET A 190 2.19 -19.27 -9.96
CA MET A 190 2.66 -19.18 -8.56
C MET A 190 4.15 -18.83 -8.38
N ASP A 191 4.91 -18.42 -9.40
CA ASP A 191 6.37 -18.38 -9.26
C ASP A 191 7.10 -17.06 -9.52
N GLU A 192 6.45 -15.88 -9.62
CA GLU A 192 7.22 -14.66 -9.98
C GLU A 192 7.25 -13.48 -8.98
N GLU A 193 6.63 -13.54 -7.82
CA GLU A 193 6.66 -12.39 -6.88
C GLU A 193 7.36 -12.62 -5.54
N LEU A 194 8.26 -13.58 -5.42
CA LEU A 194 8.94 -13.85 -4.13
C LEU A 194 10.35 -13.26 -4.00
N TYR A 195 10.89 -12.58 -5.00
CA TYR A 195 12.21 -11.95 -4.91
C TYR A 195 12.26 -10.64 -5.71
N VAL A 196 12.09 -9.50 -5.04
CA VAL A 196 12.98 -8.31 -5.17
C VAL A 196 12.81 -7.42 -3.96
#